data_d80cbd0e47c96d8ad0ed73fc62b44563
#
_entry.id   d80cbd0e47c96d8ad0ed73fc62b44563
#
_cell.length_a   1.000
_cell.length_b   1.000
_cell.length_c   1.000
_cell.angle_alpha   90.00
_cell.angle_beta   90.00
_cell.angle_gamma   90.00
#
_symmetry.space_group_name_H-M   'P 1'
#
loop_
_entity.id
_entity.type
_entity.pdbx_description
1 polymer ?
#
loop_
_entity_poly.entity_id
_entity_poly.type
_entity_poly.pdbx_seq_one_letter_code
_entity_poly.pdbx_strand_id
1 'polypeptide(L)'
;MLEVLRRLIQDVNAADSLEDALGLIVAQVRAAMHTDVCTIYLHDKATQKLVFRATEGLNSEKVGQFGLGFDEGLVGWVATREEPLNLDDASAHPQFQLVEGLGEEPFNAFLGAPIVHQRDVLGVLVVQQGDHRRFSEDEEAFLITVSAQLAGLIAHAELAGVIRESATVPEDAEGGARLSGVAACSGIGIGIAAWVSPHADLQTVPSRDSSDRRAELKAFREALASVRSDIQQVAENLEEELGPEDRALFGVYLSILDDS
;
A
#
# COMPACT_ATOMS: atom_id res chain seq x y z
N MET A 1 18.57 0.23 -16.81
CA MET A 1 17.44 -0.43 -16.11
C MET A 1 17.32 0.03 -14.65
N LEU A 2 18.28 -0.17 -13.75
CA LEU A 2 18.18 0.22 -12.32
C LEU A 2 17.88 1.71 -12.06
N GLU A 3 18.47 2.63 -12.83
CA GLU A 3 18.17 4.08 -12.70
C GLU A 3 16.75 4.41 -13.13
N VAL A 4 16.24 3.74 -14.16
CA VAL A 4 14.86 3.90 -14.62
C VAL A 4 13.90 3.41 -13.56
N LEU A 5 14.15 2.23 -12.97
CA LEU A 5 13.34 1.69 -11.89
C LEU A 5 13.30 2.63 -10.68
N ARG A 6 14.44 3.20 -10.27
CA ARG A 6 14.49 4.15 -9.15
C ARG A 6 13.67 5.42 -9.43
N ARG A 7 13.79 5.97 -10.65
CA ARG A 7 13.02 7.15 -11.07
C ARG A 7 11.52 6.83 -11.10
N LEU A 8 11.16 5.70 -11.69
CA LEU A 8 9.78 5.22 -11.76
C LEU A 8 9.14 5.14 -10.36
N ILE A 9 9.83 4.54 -9.38
CA ILE A 9 9.35 4.46 -8.00
C ILE A 9 9.16 5.86 -7.38
N GLN A 10 10.08 6.81 -7.65
CA GLN A 10 9.97 8.18 -7.14
C GLN A 10 8.79 8.93 -7.75
N ASP A 11 8.63 8.87 -9.08
CA ASP A 11 7.58 9.57 -9.80
C ASP A 11 6.18 9.03 -9.45
N VAL A 12 6.07 7.71 -9.32
CA VAL A 12 4.85 7.03 -8.92
C VAL A 12 4.42 7.37 -7.49
N ASN A 13 5.37 7.45 -6.55
CA ASN A 13 5.08 7.85 -5.17
C ASN A 13 4.69 9.34 -5.05
N ALA A 14 4.99 10.16 -6.05
CA ALA A 14 4.63 11.57 -6.12
C ALA A 14 3.31 11.83 -6.87
N ALA A 15 2.71 10.80 -7.46
CA ALA A 15 1.46 10.94 -8.21
C ALA A 15 0.27 11.25 -7.30
N ASP A 16 -0.62 12.11 -7.76
CA ASP A 16 -1.79 12.58 -7.00
C ASP A 16 -2.92 11.53 -6.94
N SER A 17 -2.95 10.60 -7.92
CA SER A 17 -3.96 9.54 -8.01
C SER A 17 -3.36 8.22 -8.49
N LEU A 18 -4.09 7.10 -8.30
CA LEU A 18 -3.70 5.80 -8.84
C LEU A 18 -3.68 5.84 -10.37
N GLU A 19 -4.65 6.50 -11.01
CA GLU A 19 -4.75 6.64 -12.46
C GLU A 19 -3.53 7.37 -13.03
N ASP A 20 -3.09 8.46 -12.41
CA ASP A 20 -1.89 9.20 -12.80
C ASP A 20 -0.63 8.33 -12.66
N ALA A 21 -0.53 7.61 -11.54
CA ALA A 21 0.57 6.67 -11.31
C ALA A 21 0.65 5.58 -12.38
N LEU A 22 -0.49 4.97 -12.72
CA LEU A 22 -0.56 3.94 -13.76
C LEU A 22 -0.19 4.49 -15.15
N GLY A 23 -0.65 5.71 -15.48
CA GLY A 23 -0.29 6.41 -16.71
C GLY A 23 1.22 6.68 -16.82
N LEU A 24 1.85 7.14 -15.73
CA LEU A 24 3.30 7.35 -15.67
C LEU A 24 4.07 6.04 -15.86
N ILE A 25 3.59 4.95 -15.26
CA ILE A 25 4.24 3.64 -15.35
C ILE A 25 4.24 3.12 -16.78
N VAL A 26 3.08 3.12 -17.46
CA VAL A 26 3.02 2.60 -18.85
C VAL A 26 3.90 3.42 -19.80
N ALA A 27 3.96 4.73 -19.64
CA ALA A 27 4.82 5.60 -20.43
C ALA A 27 6.31 5.34 -20.17
N GLN A 28 6.72 5.24 -18.91
CA GLN A 28 8.12 5.03 -18.55
C GLN A 28 8.60 3.61 -18.89
N VAL A 29 7.78 2.58 -18.66
CA VAL A 29 8.12 1.18 -19.02
C VAL A 29 8.26 1.05 -20.54
N ARG A 30 7.29 1.57 -21.31
CA ARG A 30 7.36 1.58 -22.78
C ARG A 30 8.66 2.22 -23.26
N ALA A 31 9.00 3.40 -22.72
CA ALA A 31 10.20 4.12 -23.11
C ALA A 31 11.50 3.37 -22.71
N ALA A 32 11.53 2.77 -21.53
CA ALA A 32 12.69 2.05 -21.01
C ALA A 32 12.97 0.74 -21.73
N MET A 33 11.93 0.04 -22.15
CA MET A 33 12.01 -1.23 -22.90
C MET A 33 12.05 -1.03 -24.42
N HIS A 34 11.87 0.21 -24.91
CA HIS A 34 11.78 0.54 -26.33
C HIS A 34 10.71 -0.30 -27.05
N THR A 35 9.56 -0.49 -26.41
CA THR A 35 8.44 -1.24 -26.97
C THR A 35 7.42 -0.30 -27.61
N ASP A 36 6.55 -0.84 -28.47
CA ASP A 36 5.50 -0.06 -29.13
C ASP A 36 4.33 0.20 -28.20
N VAL A 37 4.05 -0.76 -27.31
CA VAL A 37 2.93 -0.73 -26.37
C VAL A 37 3.37 -1.09 -24.97
N CYS A 38 2.79 -0.43 -23.98
CA CYS A 38 2.74 -0.89 -22.60
C CYS A 38 1.32 -0.70 -22.03
N THR A 39 0.79 -1.71 -21.36
CA THR A 39 -0.59 -1.74 -20.89
C THR A 39 -0.69 -2.37 -19.50
N ILE A 40 -1.58 -1.84 -18.67
CA ILE A 40 -1.92 -2.39 -17.35
C ILE A 40 -3.39 -2.80 -17.35
N TYR A 41 -3.62 -4.06 -16.99
CA TYR A 41 -4.94 -4.58 -16.64
C TYR A 41 -5.00 -4.79 -15.13
N LEU A 42 -6.08 -4.34 -14.46
CA LEU A 42 -6.30 -4.57 -13.04
C LEU A 42 -7.52 -5.44 -12.82
N HIS A 43 -7.42 -6.32 -11.82
CA HIS A 43 -8.52 -7.17 -11.40
C HIS A 43 -9.58 -6.35 -10.67
N ASP A 44 -10.75 -6.27 -11.25
CA ASP A 44 -11.95 -5.73 -10.61
C ASP A 44 -12.68 -6.85 -9.88
N LYS A 45 -12.62 -6.84 -8.55
CA LYS A 45 -13.22 -7.85 -7.69
C LYS A 45 -14.75 -7.88 -7.77
N ALA A 46 -15.39 -6.77 -8.17
CA ALA A 46 -16.85 -6.70 -8.29
C ALA A 46 -17.34 -7.40 -9.56
N THR A 47 -16.63 -7.22 -10.68
CA THR A 47 -17.00 -7.83 -11.97
C THR A 47 -16.24 -9.12 -12.27
N GLN A 48 -15.22 -9.46 -11.45
CA GLN A 48 -14.32 -10.60 -11.66
C GLN A 48 -13.62 -10.57 -13.03
N LYS A 49 -13.25 -9.38 -13.47
CA LYS A 49 -12.60 -9.15 -14.77
C LYS A 49 -11.27 -8.42 -14.59
N LEU A 50 -10.38 -8.65 -15.54
CA LEU A 50 -9.15 -7.88 -15.73
C LEU A 50 -9.49 -6.66 -16.59
N VAL A 51 -9.69 -5.51 -15.94
CA VAL A 51 -10.12 -4.27 -16.58
C VAL A 51 -8.91 -3.52 -17.15
N PHE A 52 -9.01 -3.06 -18.39
CA PHE A 52 -8.03 -2.24 -19.07
C PHE A 52 -7.95 -0.86 -18.40
N ARG A 53 -6.86 -0.58 -17.66
CA ARG A 53 -6.77 0.59 -16.78
C ARG A 53 -5.81 1.67 -17.24
N ALA A 54 -4.73 1.30 -17.89
CA ALA A 54 -3.80 2.26 -18.47
C ALA A 54 -3.11 1.66 -19.68
N THR A 55 -2.82 2.50 -20.65
CA THR A 55 -2.08 2.11 -21.85
C THR A 55 -1.27 3.25 -22.43
N GLU A 56 -0.17 2.91 -23.05
CA GLU A 56 0.59 3.76 -23.93
C GLU A 56 0.85 2.97 -25.23
N GLY A 57 0.28 3.44 -26.34
CA GLY A 57 0.41 2.79 -27.66
C GLY A 57 -0.83 2.08 -28.19
N LEU A 58 -1.83 1.77 -27.34
CA LEU A 58 -3.15 1.29 -27.73
C LEU A 58 -4.21 2.39 -27.65
N ASN A 59 -5.45 2.05 -28.02
CA ASN A 59 -6.57 2.99 -27.99
C ASN A 59 -6.96 3.35 -26.54
N SER A 60 -6.54 4.53 -26.08
CA SER A 60 -6.79 5.03 -24.73
C SER A 60 -8.27 5.32 -24.43
N GLU A 61 -9.13 5.51 -25.46
CA GLU A 61 -10.57 5.71 -25.26
C GLU A 61 -11.26 4.48 -24.67
N LYS A 62 -10.63 3.31 -24.76
CA LYS A 62 -11.14 2.06 -24.20
C LYS A 62 -10.78 1.84 -22.74
N VAL A 63 -9.96 2.70 -22.14
CA VAL A 63 -9.59 2.62 -20.74
C VAL A 63 -10.83 2.68 -19.84
N GLY A 64 -10.96 1.72 -18.92
CA GLY A 64 -12.08 1.56 -18.01
C GLY A 64 -13.36 0.97 -18.63
N GLN A 65 -13.43 0.83 -19.96
CA GLN A 65 -14.62 0.35 -20.68
C GLN A 65 -14.52 -1.12 -21.11
N PHE A 66 -13.31 -1.67 -21.09
CA PHE A 66 -13.02 -3.01 -21.57
C PHE A 66 -12.42 -3.87 -20.45
N GLY A 67 -12.77 -5.14 -20.41
CA GLY A 67 -12.21 -6.09 -19.45
C GLY A 67 -12.34 -7.52 -19.95
N LEU A 68 -11.30 -8.32 -19.67
CA LEU A 68 -11.16 -9.74 -20.00
C LEU A 68 -11.44 -10.62 -18.79
N GLY A 69 -11.96 -11.82 -19.03
CA GLY A 69 -11.99 -12.87 -18.02
C GLY A 69 -10.60 -13.45 -17.74
N PHE A 70 -10.45 -14.15 -16.61
CA PHE A 70 -9.21 -14.86 -16.26
C PHE A 70 -8.88 -16.03 -17.21
N ASP A 71 -9.84 -16.48 -17.98
CA ASP A 71 -9.73 -17.53 -19.02
C ASP A 71 -9.67 -16.95 -20.46
N GLU A 72 -9.66 -15.63 -20.61
CA GLU A 72 -9.72 -14.97 -21.89
C GLU A 72 -8.38 -14.36 -22.32
N GLY A 73 -7.90 -14.75 -23.49
CA GLY A 73 -6.72 -14.20 -24.12
C GLY A 73 -5.39 -14.48 -23.38
N LEU A 74 -4.31 -13.84 -23.85
CA LEU A 74 -2.99 -13.99 -23.24
C LEU A 74 -2.91 -13.34 -21.86
N VAL A 75 -3.63 -12.26 -21.65
CA VAL A 75 -3.69 -11.55 -20.36
C VAL A 75 -4.34 -12.42 -19.29
N GLY A 76 -5.47 -13.05 -19.61
CA GLY A 76 -6.13 -14.02 -18.71
C GLY A 76 -5.27 -15.24 -18.42
N TRP A 77 -4.52 -15.71 -19.42
CA TRP A 77 -3.56 -16.81 -19.25
C TRP A 77 -2.47 -16.44 -18.21
N VAL A 78 -1.84 -15.26 -18.33
CA VAL A 78 -0.84 -14.76 -17.40
C VAL A 78 -1.41 -14.65 -15.98
N ALA A 79 -2.61 -14.09 -15.84
CA ALA A 79 -3.27 -13.93 -14.57
C ALA A 79 -3.59 -15.28 -13.89
N THR A 80 -4.09 -16.25 -14.67
CA THR A 80 -4.48 -17.58 -14.15
C THR A 80 -3.28 -18.43 -13.75
N ARG A 81 -2.16 -18.32 -14.51
CA ARG A 81 -0.94 -19.08 -14.24
C ARG A 81 -0.05 -18.45 -13.18
N GLU A 82 -0.23 -17.14 -12.95
CA GLU A 82 0.66 -16.35 -12.10
C GLU A 82 2.14 -16.39 -12.55
N GLU A 83 2.34 -16.65 -13.83
CA GLU A 83 3.66 -16.78 -14.45
C GLU A 83 3.82 -15.79 -15.61
N PRO A 84 5.01 -15.24 -15.84
CA PRO A 84 5.25 -14.40 -17.00
C PRO A 84 5.12 -15.21 -18.30
N LEU A 85 4.64 -14.56 -19.35
CA LEU A 85 4.51 -15.14 -20.69
C LEU A 85 5.28 -14.29 -21.68
N ASN A 86 6.27 -14.88 -22.34
CA ASN A 86 7.15 -14.22 -23.32
C ASN A 86 7.06 -14.92 -24.67
N LEU A 87 6.45 -14.26 -25.65
CA LEU A 87 6.19 -14.79 -26.98
C LEU A 87 6.80 -13.89 -28.05
N ASP A 88 7.38 -14.48 -29.07
CA ASP A 88 7.85 -13.82 -30.29
C ASP A 88 6.73 -13.67 -31.35
N ASP A 89 5.71 -14.53 -31.28
CA ASP A 89 4.51 -14.50 -32.09
C ASP A 89 3.29 -14.81 -31.20
N ALA A 90 2.62 -13.76 -30.77
CA ALA A 90 1.43 -13.86 -29.93
C ALA A 90 0.29 -14.62 -30.63
N SER A 91 0.16 -14.44 -31.96
CA SER A 91 -0.92 -15.02 -32.75
C SER A 91 -0.83 -16.55 -32.85
N ALA A 92 0.37 -17.10 -32.69
CA ALA A 92 0.59 -18.54 -32.69
C ALA A 92 0.17 -19.23 -31.36
N HIS A 93 -0.10 -18.48 -30.32
CA HIS A 93 -0.47 -19.06 -29.02
C HIS A 93 -1.94 -19.48 -28.99
N PRO A 94 -2.30 -20.68 -28.48
CA PRO A 94 -3.69 -21.18 -28.48
C PRO A 94 -4.71 -20.30 -27.77
N GLN A 95 -4.27 -19.52 -26.80
CA GLN A 95 -5.14 -18.59 -26.04
C GLN A 95 -5.17 -17.18 -26.64
N PHE A 96 -4.53 -16.97 -27.78
CA PHE A 96 -4.57 -15.66 -28.43
C PHE A 96 -5.99 -15.28 -28.84
N GLN A 97 -6.42 -14.10 -28.46
CA GLN A 97 -7.69 -13.49 -28.88
C GLN A 97 -7.43 -12.05 -29.24
N LEU A 98 -7.79 -11.68 -30.44
CA LEU A 98 -7.75 -10.30 -30.89
C LEU A 98 -8.97 -9.55 -30.36
N VAL A 99 -8.76 -8.40 -29.75
CA VAL A 99 -9.84 -7.54 -29.29
C VAL A 99 -10.05 -6.41 -30.27
N GLU A 100 -11.20 -6.41 -30.93
CA GLU A 100 -11.57 -5.39 -31.94
C GLU A 100 -11.58 -3.98 -31.30
N GLY A 101 -10.89 -3.05 -31.94
CA GLY A 101 -10.88 -1.63 -31.59
C GLY A 101 -9.89 -1.26 -30.48
N LEU A 102 -9.07 -2.18 -29.96
CA LEU A 102 -7.93 -1.86 -29.09
C LEU A 102 -6.71 -1.40 -29.88
N GLY A 103 -6.57 -1.81 -31.16
CA GLY A 103 -5.41 -1.50 -32.00
C GLY A 103 -4.23 -2.43 -31.76
N GLU A 104 -4.50 -3.69 -31.42
CA GLU A 104 -3.49 -4.73 -31.15
C GLU A 104 -3.03 -5.46 -32.43
N GLU A 105 -3.70 -5.28 -33.55
CA GLU A 105 -3.49 -6.03 -34.79
C GLU A 105 -2.03 -6.02 -35.30
N PRO A 106 -1.26 -4.92 -35.15
CA PRO A 106 0.10 -4.88 -35.68
C PRO A 106 1.16 -5.50 -34.77
N PHE A 107 0.81 -6.01 -33.57
CA PHE A 107 1.81 -6.44 -32.59
C PHE A 107 1.95 -7.96 -32.54
N ASN A 108 3.19 -8.44 -32.79
CA ASN A 108 3.52 -9.85 -32.80
C ASN A 108 4.18 -10.31 -31.49
N ALA A 109 5.19 -9.58 -31.02
CA ALA A 109 5.83 -9.93 -29.75
C ALA A 109 4.99 -9.49 -28.54
N PHE A 110 4.90 -10.39 -27.55
CA PHE A 110 4.14 -10.19 -26.34
C PHE A 110 4.98 -10.59 -25.11
N LEU A 111 5.06 -9.73 -24.12
CA LEU A 111 5.55 -10.07 -22.80
C LEU A 111 4.56 -9.59 -21.75
N GLY A 112 3.99 -10.51 -20.99
CA GLY A 112 3.08 -10.22 -19.88
C GLY A 112 3.67 -10.69 -18.57
N ALA A 113 3.56 -9.89 -17.52
CA ALA A 113 3.97 -10.25 -16.17
C ALA A 113 2.79 -10.04 -15.19
N PRO A 114 2.50 -11.01 -14.30
CA PRO A 114 1.42 -10.88 -13.34
C PRO A 114 1.80 -9.87 -12.24
N ILE A 115 0.81 -9.12 -11.78
CA ILE A 115 0.91 -8.21 -10.63
C ILE A 115 0.30 -8.95 -9.45
N VAL A 116 1.13 -9.49 -8.55
CA VAL A 116 0.70 -10.35 -7.45
C VAL A 116 1.06 -9.73 -6.10
N HIS A 117 0.10 -9.67 -5.18
CA HIS A 117 0.30 -9.22 -3.80
C HIS A 117 -0.30 -10.24 -2.83
N GLN A 118 0.49 -10.76 -1.88
CA GLN A 118 0.04 -11.71 -0.85
C GLN A 118 -0.78 -12.90 -1.40
N ARG A 119 -0.39 -13.45 -2.56
CA ARG A 119 -1.06 -14.53 -3.31
C ARG A 119 -2.33 -14.13 -4.06
N ASP A 120 -2.72 -12.85 -4.05
CA ASP A 120 -3.82 -12.35 -4.85
C ASP A 120 -3.27 -11.73 -6.15
N VAL A 121 -3.85 -12.09 -7.29
CA VAL A 121 -3.57 -11.47 -8.57
C VAL A 121 -4.34 -10.15 -8.64
N LEU A 122 -3.60 -9.05 -8.59
CA LEU A 122 -4.14 -7.69 -8.70
C LEU A 122 -4.26 -7.22 -10.14
N GLY A 123 -3.56 -7.90 -11.08
CA GLY A 123 -3.60 -7.52 -12.49
C GLY A 123 -2.48 -8.13 -13.31
N VAL A 124 -2.28 -7.57 -14.51
CA VAL A 124 -1.23 -7.95 -15.45
C VAL A 124 -0.62 -6.71 -16.08
N LEU A 125 0.71 -6.65 -16.14
CA LEU A 125 1.47 -5.65 -16.88
C LEU A 125 1.95 -6.28 -18.19
N VAL A 126 1.69 -5.63 -19.32
CA VAL A 126 1.94 -6.16 -20.67
C VAL A 126 2.78 -5.17 -21.45
N VAL A 127 3.74 -5.66 -22.23
CA VAL A 127 4.39 -4.91 -23.31
C VAL A 127 4.28 -5.68 -24.62
N GLN A 128 4.12 -4.94 -25.72
CA GLN A 128 3.96 -5.53 -27.05
C GLN A 128 4.83 -4.78 -28.05
N GLN A 129 5.22 -5.47 -29.12
CA GLN A 129 6.01 -4.91 -30.22
C GLN A 129 5.60 -5.51 -31.56
N GLY A 130 5.64 -4.69 -32.62
CA GLY A 130 5.30 -5.10 -33.97
C GLY A 130 6.26 -6.14 -34.57
N ASP A 131 7.55 -6.04 -34.25
CA ASP A 131 8.55 -6.98 -34.71
C ASP A 131 8.40 -8.34 -34.02
N HIS A 132 8.61 -9.41 -34.79
CA HIS A 132 8.75 -10.77 -34.25
C HIS A 132 10.08 -10.87 -33.48
N ARG A 133 10.03 -10.76 -32.18
CA ARG A 133 11.18 -10.98 -31.30
C ARG A 133 10.79 -11.56 -29.97
N ARG A 134 11.67 -12.32 -29.38
CA ARG A 134 11.54 -12.71 -27.98
C ARG A 134 12.24 -11.69 -27.09
N PHE A 135 11.60 -11.28 -26.03
CA PHE A 135 12.22 -10.40 -25.05
C PHE A 135 13.33 -11.14 -24.32
N SER A 136 14.43 -10.45 -24.02
CA SER A 136 15.56 -11.01 -23.28
C SER A 136 15.22 -11.27 -21.82
N GLU A 137 16.03 -12.10 -21.15
CA GLU A 137 15.89 -12.37 -19.72
C GLU A 137 15.96 -11.09 -18.86
N ASP A 138 16.80 -10.11 -19.26
CA ASP A 138 16.91 -8.83 -18.57
C ASP A 138 15.63 -7.98 -18.72
N GLU A 139 15.00 -7.99 -19.88
CA GLU A 139 13.73 -7.29 -20.13
C GLU A 139 12.58 -7.95 -19.37
N GLU A 140 12.54 -9.28 -19.35
CA GLU A 140 11.56 -10.04 -18.58
C GLU A 140 11.71 -9.79 -17.08
N ALA A 141 12.94 -9.87 -16.55
CA ALA A 141 13.24 -9.59 -15.15
C ALA A 141 12.89 -8.13 -14.76
N PHE A 142 13.12 -7.18 -15.67
CA PHE A 142 12.72 -5.79 -15.46
C PHE A 142 11.20 -5.66 -15.35
N LEU A 143 10.43 -6.25 -16.27
CA LEU A 143 8.97 -6.19 -16.25
C LEU A 143 8.39 -6.84 -15.00
N ILE A 144 8.92 -8.01 -14.59
CA ILE A 144 8.54 -8.69 -13.34
C ILE A 144 8.82 -7.78 -12.13
N THR A 145 9.98 -7.11 -12.11
CA THR A 145 10.33 -6.22 -11.00
C THR A 145 9.39 -5.03 -10.91
N VAL A 146 9.03 -4.42 -12.05
CA VAL A 146 8.04 -3.34 -12.11
C VAL A 146 6.68 -3.83 -11.64
N SER A 147 6.23 -5.02 -12.07
CA SER A 147 4.96 -5.62 -11.65
C SER A 147 4.91 -5.84 -10.13
N ALA A 148 6.01 -6.29 -9.53
CA ALA A 148 6.10 -6.47 -8.08
C ALA A 148 6.02 -5.14 -7.31
N GLN A 149 6.61 -4.06 -7.83
CA GLN A 149 6.48 -2.72 -7.24
C GLN A 149 5.06 -2.17 -7.37
N LEU A 150 4.45 -2.36 -8.54
CA LEU A 150 3.05 -2.01 -8.79
C LEU A 150 2.09 -2.69 -7.81
N ALA A 151 2.33 -3.96 -7.49
CA ALA A 151 1.49 -4.72 -6.58
C ALA A 151 1.36 -4.03 -5.20
N GLY A 152 2.46 -3.53 -4.65
CA GLY A 152 2.45 -2.78 -3.40
C GLY A 152 1.67 -1.46 -3.49
N LEU A 153 1.84 -0.73 -4.59
CA LEU A 153 1.14 0.54 -4.83
C LEU A 153 -0.39 0.32 -4.93
N ILE A 154 -0.81 -0.66 -5.74
CA ILE A 154 -2.24 -0.96 -5.95
C ILE A 154 -2.87 -1.42 -4.63
N ALA A 155 -2.24 -2.34 -3.90
CA ALA A 155 -2.74 -2.80 -2.62
C ALA A 155 -2.90 -1.65 -1.62
N HIS A 156 -1.96 -0.71 -1.58
CA HIS A 156 -2.05 0.48 -0.73
C HIS A 156 -3.20 1.42 -1.17
N ALA A 157 -3.38 1.63 -2.48
CA ALA A 157 -4.46 2.46 -3.01
C ALA A 157 -5.84 1.84 -2.75
N GLU A 158 -6.00 0.52 -2.90
CA GLU A 158 -7.24 -0.19 -2.56
C GLU A 158 -7.60 -0.02 -1.08
N LEU A 159 -6.63 -0.19 -0.18
CA LEU A 159 -6.83 0.03 1.26
C LEU A 159 -7.24 1.48 1.55
N ALA A 160 -6.60 2.46 0.92
CA ALA A 160 -6.95 3.87 1.06
C ALA A 160 -8.35 4.18 0.48
N GLY A 161 -8.76 3.53 -0.60
CA GLY A 161 -10.09 3.61 -1.20
C GLY A 161 -11.17 3.06 -0.28
N VAL A 162 -10.97 1.86 0.27
CA VAL A 162 -11.90 1.24 1.24
C VAL A 162 -12.13 2.12 2.45
N ILE A 163 -11.10 2.86 2.92
CA ILE A 163 -11.27 3.79 4.03
C ILE A 163 -12.06 5.02 3.63
N ARG A 164 -11.84 5.55 2.43
CA ARG A 164 -12.64 6.67 1.94
C ARG A 164 -14.12 6.31 1.81
N GLU A 165 -14.43 5.12 1.31
CA GLU A 165 -15.81 4.62 1.22
C GLU A 165 -16.42 4.31 2.60
N SER A 166 -15.60 3.76 3.53
CA SER A 166 -16.04 3.53 4.92
C SER A 166 -16.10 4.81 5.73
N ALA A 167 -15.37 5.86 5.34
CA ALA A 167 -15.36 7.17 5.99
C ALA A 167 -16.47 8.11 5.50
N THR A 168 -17.33 7.70 4.57
CA THR A 168 -18.67 8.30 4.39
C THR A 168 -19.60 7.85 5.51
N VAL A 169 -19.19 8.09 6.76
CA VAL A 169 -20.08 8.11 7.90
C VAL A 169 -21.07 9.25 7.64
N PRO A 170 -22.39 9.04 7.75
CA PRO A 170 -23.35 10.11 7.63
C PRO A 170 -22.95 11.25 8.57
N GLU A 171 -23.02 12.49 8.10
CA GLU A 171 -22.69 13.71 8.87
C GLU A 171 -23.48 13.86 10.18
N ASP A 172 -24.43 12.96 10.44
CA ASP A 172 -25.35 12.96 11.58
C ASP A 172 -24.92 12.05 12.74
N ALA A 173 -23.70 11.45 12.72
CA ALA A 173 -23.19 10.72 13.88
C ALA A 173 -22.71 11.71 14.94
N GLU A 174 -23.61 12.08 15.84
CA GLU A 174 -23.32 12.91 17.03
C GLU A 174 -22.13 12.28 17.81
N GLY A 175 -20.97 12.95 17.80
CA GLY A 175 -19.84 12.64 18.68
C GLY A 175 -18.52 12.24 18.03
N GLY A 176 -18.38 12.22 16.71
CA GLY A 176 -17.13 11.92 16.03
C GLY A 176 -16.20 13.13 15.92
N ALA A 177 -14.98 13.05 16.49
CA ALA A 177 -13.93 14.04 16.25
C ALA A 177 -12.98 13.56 15.15
N ARG A 178 -12.74 14.39 14.12
CA ARG A 178 -11.75 14.14 13.08
C ARG A 178 -10.46 14.87 13.44
N LEU A 179 -9.38 14.11 13.63
CA LEU A 179 -8.05 14.64 13.88
C LEU A 179 -7.20 14.50 12.61
N SER A 180 -6.56 15.61 12.20
CA SER A 180 -5.59 15.59 11.10
C SER A 180 -4.18 15.55 11.68
N GLY A 181 -3.31 14.74 11.07
CA GLY A 181 -1.92 14.59 11.51
C GLY A 181 -1.00 14.24 10.36
N VAL A 182 0.30 14.15 10.65
CA VAL A 182 1.32 13.71 9.70
C VAL A 182 1.51 12.20 9.90
N ALA A 183 1.38 11.44 8.80
CA ALA A 183 1.61 10.00 8.83
C ALA A 183 3.09 9.70 9.06
N ALA A 184 3.41 9.01 10.16
CA ALA A 184 4.78 8.57 10.47
C ALA A 184 5.16 7.26 9.77
N CYS A 185 4.17 6.46 9.37
CA CYS A 185 4.31 5.22 8.59
C CYS A 185 3.05 5.01 7.74
N SER A 186 3.17 4.21 6.69
CA SER A 186 2.02 3.78 5.90
C SER A 186 1.28 2.66 6.62
N GLY A 187 -0.04 2.72 6.61
CA GLY A 187 -0.90 1.67 7.19
C GLY A 187 -2.17 2.23 7.80
N ILE A 188 -3.05 1.31 8.19
CA ILE A 188 -4.32 1.60 8.82
C ILE A 188 -4.44 0.72 10.05
N GLY A 189 -4.83 1.34 11.16
CA GLY A 189 -5.19 0.64 12.38
C GLY A 189 -6.62 1.00 12.81
N ILE A 190 -7.38 -0.01 13.22
CA ILE A 190 -8.69 0.19 13.85
C ILE A 190 -8.52 -0.25 15.31
N GLY A 191 -8.82 0.65 16.24
CA GLY A 191 -8.69 0.37 17.66
C GLY A 191 -9.25 1.48 18.52
N ILE A 192 -9.13 1.30 19.82
CA ILE A 192 -9.51 2.30 20.82
C ILE A 192 -8.43 3.38 20.80
N ALA A 193 -8.85 4.65 20.62
CA ALA A 193 -7.94 5.78 20.67
C ALA A 193 -7.48 6.00 22.13
N ALA A 194 -6.18 5.91 22.36
CA ALA A 194 -5.57 6.29 23.62
C ALA A 194 -4.86 7.64 23.46
N TRP A 195 -5.10 8.53 24.40
CA TRP A 195 -4.39 9.82 24.45
C TRP A 195 -3.03 9.60 25.10
N VAL A 196 -1.95 9.73 24.34
CA VAL A 196 -0.59 9.69 24.87
C VAL A 196 -0.13 11.14 25.05
N SER A 197 -0.01 11.58 26.29
CA SER A 197 0.58 12.88 26.60
C SER A 197 2.09 12.84 26.30
N PRO A 198 2.68 13.93 25.73
CA PRO A 198 4.12 14.00 25.58
C PRO A 198 4.78 13.87 26.98
N HIS A 199 5.96 13.27 27.02
CA HIS A 199 6.73 13.16 28.25
C HIS A 199 6.83 14.52 28.92
N ALA A 200 6.58 14.57 30.22
CA ALA A 200 6.75 15.78 30.99
C ALA A 200 8.23 16.21 30.89
N ASP A 201 8.47 17.33 30.24
CA ASP A 201 9.81 17.93 30.22
C ASP A 201 10.00 18.69 31.53
N LEU A 202 10.74 18.05 32.44
CA LEU A 202 11.03 18.62 33.78
C LEU A 202 11.79 19.96 33.69
N GLN A 203 12.43 20.25 32.53
CA GLN A 203 13.11 21.53 32.32
C GLN A 203 12.15 22.69 32.03
N THR A 204 10.92 22.38 31.57
CA THR A 204 9.88 23.37 31.31
C THR A 204 8.97 23.64 32.52
N VAL A 205 9.10 22.88 33.60
CA VAL A 205 8.34 23.10 34.81
C VAL A 205 8.87 24.36 35.52
N PRO A 206 8.06 25.41 35.64
CA PRO A 206 8.52 26.63 36.31
C PRO A 206 8.80 26.34 37.79
N SER A 207 10.00 26.73 38.25
CA SER A 207 10.32 26.68 39.69
C SER A 207 9.40 27.61 40.44
N ARG A 208 8.65 27.08 41.42
CA ARG A 208 7.76 27.84 42.32
C ARG A 208 8.28 27.77 43.73
N ASP A 209 8.39 28.93 44.35
CA ASP A 209 8.59 28.96 45.79
C ASP A 209 7.27 28.64 46.50
N SER A 210 7.23 27.53 47.23
CA SER A 210 6.02 27.16 47.99
C SER A 210 6.02 27.80 49.35
N SER A 211 4.97 28.50 49.70
CA SER A 211 4.76 29.06 51.02
C SER A 211 4.30 28.02 52.06
N ASP A 212 3.76 26.86 51.61
CA ASP A 212 3.30 25.77 52.47
C ASP A 212 3.90 24.41 52.01
N ARG A 213 5.07 24.10 52.57
CA ARG A 213 5.79 22.84 52.31
C ARG A 213 4.98 21.59 52.67
N ARG A 214 4.05 21.68 53.64
CA ARG A 214 3.24 20.52 54.05
C ARG A 214 2.15 20.24 53.05
N ALA A 215 1.51 21.28 52.54
CA ALA A 215 0.48 21.14 51.48
C ALA A 215 1.09 20.59 50.18
N GLU A 216 2.28 21.05 49.82
CA GLU A 216 3.01 20.58 48.62
C GLU A 216 3.47 19.10 48.76
N LEU A 217 3.96 18.71 49.92
CA LEU A 217 4.36 17.33 50.18
C LEU A 217 3.15 16.37 50.16
N LYS A 218 1.99 16.85 50.62
CA LYS A 218 0.75 16.10 50.56
C LYS A 218 0.29 15.92 49.10
N ALA A 219 0.29 16.99 48.32
CA ALA A 219 -0.08 16.95 46.89
C ALA A 219 0.86 16.04 46.07
N PHE A 220 2.15 16.07 46.35
CA PHE A 220 3.15 15.17 45.74
C PHE A 220 2.87 13.71 46.07
N ARG A 221 2.57 13.37 47.30
CA ARG A 221 2.24 11.99 47.70
C ARG A 221 0.92 11.50 47.08
N GLU A 222 -0.05 12.35 46.99
CA GLU A 222 -1.32 12.05 46.31
C GLU A 222 -1.11 11.80 44.81
N ALA A 223 -0.27 12.60 44.16
CA ALA A 223 0.10 12.40 42.76
C ALA A 223 0.87 11.09 42.52
N LEU A 224 1.85 10.78 43.39
CA LEU A 224 2.59 9.50 43.39
C LEU A 224 1.64 8.30 43.54
N ALA A 225 0.69 8.37 44.45
CA ALA A 225 -0.27 7.30 44.69
C ALA A 225 -1.18 7.09 43.44
N SER A 226 -1.58 8.19 42.78
CA SER A 226 -2.36 8.12 41.55
C SER A 226 -1.57 7.43 40.43
N VAL A 227 -0.35 7.89 40.13
CA VAL A 227 0.52 7.29 39.11
C VAL A 227 0.76 5.80 39.37
N ARG A 228 1.01 5.43 40.65
CA ARG A 228 1.17 4.02 41.02
C ARG A 228 -0.06 3.19 40.70
N SER A 229 -1.25 3.71 41.04
CA SER A 229 -2.53 3.04 40.75
C SER A 229 -2.74 2.87 39.26
N ASP A 230 -2.41 3.90 38.48
CA ASP A 230 -2.54 3.87 37.02
C ASP A 230 -1.62 2.82 36.39
N ILE A 231 -0.36 2.75 36.83
CA ILE A 231 0.60 1.74 36.36
C ILE A 231 0.15 0.32 36.73
N GLN A 232 -0.37 0.11 37.95
CA GLN A 232 -0.89 -1.18 38.35
C GLN A 232 -2.09 -1.61 37.53
N GLN A 233 -3.01 -0.69 37.26
CA GLN A 233 -4.19 -0.95 36.45
C GLN A 233 -3.83 -1.29 34.99
N VAL A 234 -2.84 -0.60 34.42
CA VAL A 234 -2.32 -0.91 33.08
C VAL A 234 -1.66 -2.29 33.06
N ALA A 235 -0.85 -2.62 34.06
CA ALA A 235 -0.19 -3.93 34.18
C ALA A 235 -1.21 -5.08 34.30
N GLU A 236 -2.27 -4.89 35.08
CA GLU A 236 -3.35 -5.88 35.25
C GLU A 236 -4.16 -6.05 33.95
N ASN A 237 -4.48 -4.95 33.27
CA ASN A 237 -5.25 -5.00 32.01
C ASN A 237 -4.48 -5.69 30.87
N LEU A 238 -3.16 -5.65 30.90
CA LEU A 238 -2.28 -6.24 29.88
C LEU A 238 -1.69 -7.59 30.30
N GLU A 239 -2.10 -8.15 31.47
CA GLU A 239 -1.49 -9.36 32.04
C GLU A 239 -1.53 -10.58 31.13
N GLU A 240 -2.57 -10.70 30.29
CA GLU A 240 -2.75 -11.80 29.34
C GLU A 240 -1.96 -11.58 28.03
N GLU A 241 -1.64 -10.33 27.69
CA GLU A 241 -1.00 -9.95 26.42
C GLU A 241 0.52 -9.78 26.52
N LEU A 242 1.05 -9.54 27.75
CA LEU A 242 2.46 -9.23 27.98
C LEU A 242 3.32 -10.48 28.25
N GLY A 243 4.49 -10.52 27.62
CA GLY A 243 5.52 -11.51 27.90
C GLY A 243 6.14 -11.37 29.30
N PRO A 244 6.88 -12.40 29.79
CA PRO A 244 7.50 -12.35 31.13
C PRO A 244 8.48 -11.17 31.31
N GLU A 245 9.18 -10.76 30.25
CA GLU A 245 10.14 -9.67 30.28
C GLU A 245 9.45 -8.31 30.42
N ASP A 246 8.33 -8.12 29.73
CA ASP A 246 7.55 -6.88 29.78
C ASP A 246 6.88 -6.69 31.14
N ARG A 247 6.40 -7.79 31.76
CA ARG A 247 5.86 -7.76 33.14
C ARG A 247 6.91 -7.35 34.17
N ALA A 248 8.16 -7.81 33.98
CA ALA A 248 9.24 -7.42 34.88
C ALA A 248 9.52 -5.91 34.83
N LEU A 249 9.32 -5.27 33.70
CA LEU A 249 9.49 -3.83 33.51
C LEU A 249 8.52 -3.02 34.38
N PHE A 250 7.24 -3.41 34.44
CA PHE A 250 6.26 -2.79 35.34
C PHE A 250 6.65 -2.91 36.81
N GLY A 251 7.21 -4.05 37.18
CA GLY A 251 7.75 -4.26 38.54
C GLY A 251 8.88 -3.28 38.91
N VAL A 252 9.76 -3.00 37.95
CA VAL A 252 10.85 -2.02 38.13
C VAL A 252 10.29 -0.61 38.30
N TYR A 253 9.32 -0.19 37.48
CA TYR A 253 8.69 1.13 37.60
C TYR A 253 7.99 1.32 38.95
N LEU A 254 7.26 0.31 39.43
CA LEU A 254 6.62 0.35 40.75
C LEU A 254 7.65 0.43 41.90
N SER A 255 8.77 -0.28 41.75
CA SER A 255 9.87 -0.22 42.76
C SER A 255 10.53 1.15 42.83
N ILE A 256 10.73 1.82 41.68
CA ILE A 256 11.26 3.20 41.63
C ILE A 256 10.34 4.19 42.35
N LEU A 257 9.01 4.02 42.21
CA LEU A 257 8.04 4.88 42.88
C LEU A 257 7.95 4.62 44.39
N ASP A 258 8.33 3.42 44.85
CA ASP A 258 8.37 3.08 46.29
C ASP A 258 9.60 3.65 47.01
N ASP A 259 10.71 3.85 46.28
CA ASP A 259 11.97 4.40 46.83
C ASP A 259 12.02 5.94 46.78
N SER A 260 10.97 6.63 46.33
CA SER A 260 10.85 8.10 46.19
C SER A 260 10.02 8.71 47.29
#